data_b820ec0b37ac7e382ec6ea8574bd81e3
#
_entry.id   b820ec0b37ac7e382ec6ea8574bd81e3
#
_cell.length_a   1.000
_cell.length_b   1.000
_cell.length_c   1.000
_cell.angle_alpha   90.00
_cell.angle_beta   90.00
_cell.angle_gamma   90.00
#
_symmetry.space_group_name_H-M   'P 1'
#
loop_
_entity.id
_entity.type
_entity.pdbx_description
1 polymer ?
#
loop_
_entity_poly.entity_id
_entity_poly.type
_entity_poly.pdbx_seq_one_letter_code
_entity_poly.pdbx_strand_id
1 'polypeptide(L)'
;MSRIIAPVLLLVAVAIAPAQGAQEKPKDKQAVAAAMRDGQTALADSDFDAGIAAFRKVTELDPANARGWQLLGYCLHAQKRLDEALPIHLKAAEFKEVAPVATYNVACVYSLKGDKDKAIEWLQKAVAMGFNDAAQLAGDTDFDGMRDDPRLQKIAANLGTGVQVFQPTTNRHSARLAYFGGKGSPGQIAIDYAVLEWQDRFEQALASPKFVGKKWRFGSDFWTTMDNSMPLRIGGVEIPAGYWYLTLEHRGEHKFVLGVHDPVEVRKLHIDPFRAELVQGGIEVPLLYAAAKEPHKELEIGITMPLGEQHKGTFAVGFGGHELSAEVVVELKPAAR
;
A
#
# COMPACT_ATOMS: atom_id res chain seq x y z
N MET A 1 23.68 60.49 58.93
CA MET A 1 22.55 59.62 58.66
C MET A 1 22.27 59.68 57.14
N SER A 2 22.95 58.91 56.37
CA SER A 2 22.80 58.83 54.89
C SER A 2 21.91 57.63 54.52
N ARG A 3 20.78 57.88 53.91
CA ARG A 3 19.93 56.84 53.32
C ARG A 3 20.38 56.61 51.90
N ILE A 4 20.85 55.38 51.63
CA ILE A 4 21.18 54.88 50.31
C ILE A 4 19.90 54.31 49.72
N ILE A 5 19.44 54.90 48.60
CA ILE A 5 18.33 54.40 47.79
C ILE A 5 18.93 53.51 46.73
N ALA A 6 18.60 52.20 46.76
CA ALA A 6 18.97 51.25 45.72
C ALA A 6 17.97 51.31 44.55
N PRO A 7 18.41 51.28 43.29
CA PRO A 7 17.48 51.22 42.17
C PRO A 7 16.95 49.76 41.99
N VAL A 8 15.62 49.65 41.94
CA VAL A 8 14.95 48.43 41.54
C VAL A 8 15.04 48.28 40.03
N LEU A 9 15.82 47.29 39.57
CA LEU A 9 15.84 46.87 38.16
C LEU A 9 14.62 46.02 37.86
N LEU A 10 13.67 46.57 37.09
CA LEU A 10 12.52 45.85 36.56
C LEU A 10 12.99 45.00 35.36
N LEU A 11 13.22 43.71 35.55
CA LEU A 11 13.47 42.76 34.46
C LEU A 11 12.13 42.47 33.79
N VAL A 12 11.91 43.05 32.60
CA VAL A 12 10.82 42.65 31.72
C VAL A 12 11.27 41.37 30.99
N ALA A 13 10.81 40.23 31.44
CA ALA A 13 10.95 38.97 30.73
C ALA A 13 9.99 38.99 29.52
N VAL A 14 10.54 39.26 28.33
CA VAL A 14 9.82 39.03 27.08
C VAL A 14 9.80 37.51 26.86
N ALA A 15 8.69 36.87 27.15
CA ALA A 15 8.45 35.49 26.78
C ALA A 15 8.28 35.42 25.24
N ILE A 16 9.34 35.01 24.54
CA ILE A 16 9.24 34.59 23.13
C ILE A 16 8.55 33.23 23.14
N ALA A 17 7.23 33.22 22.92
CA ALA A 17 6.51 31.98 22.63
C ALA A 17 7.04 31.46 21.26
N PRO A 18 7.38 30.16 21.15
CA PRO A 18 7.66 29.58 19.85
C PRO A 18 6.38 29.69 19.02
N ALA A 19 6.48 30.29 17.84
CA ALA A 19 5.43 30.26 16.83
C ALA A 19 5.25 28.79 16.42
N GLN A 20 4.35 28.08 17.08
CA GLN A 20 3.79 26.85 16.56
C GLN A 20 2.95 27.28 15.36
N GLY A 21 3.47 27.04 14.16
CA GLY A 21 2.68 27.13 12.94
C GLY A 21 1.47 26.21 13.12
N ALA A 22 0.32 26.80 13.36
CA ALA A 22 -0.94 26.10 13.37
C ALA A 22 -1.10 25.47 11.99
N GLN A 23 -0.95 24.16 11.87
CA GLN A 23 -1.40 23.44 10.70
C GLN A 23 -2.91 23.68 10.59
N GLU A 24 -3.32 24.50 9.65
CA GLU A 24 -4.76 24.66 9.35
C GLU A 24 -5.31 23.28 9.01
N LYS A 25 -6.35 22.88 9.75
CA LYS A 25 -7.06 21.65 9.46
C LYS A 25 -7.66 21.76 8.05
N PRO A 26 -7.61 20.71 7.22
CA PRO A 26 -8.20 20.74 5.88
C PRO A 26 -9.66 21.20 5.97
N LYS A 27 -10.03 22.19 5.16
CA LYS A 27 -11.34 22.84 5.15
C LYS A 27 -12.50 21.89 4.86
N ASP A 28 -12.21 20.82 4.09
CA ASP A 28 -13.16 19.75 3.77
C ASP A 28 -12.41 18.46 3.45
N LYS A 29 -12.36 17.52 4.38
CA LYS A 29 -11.70 16.22 4.21
C LYS A 29 -12.29 15.39 3.07
N GLN A 30 -13.60 15.49 2.82
CA GLN A 30 -14.26 14.75 1.75
C GLN A 30 -13.86 15.32 0.39
N ALA A 31 -13.82 16.65 0.25
CA ALA A 31 -13.38 17.30 -0.99
C ALA A 31 -11.90 17.00 -1.29
N VAL A 32 -11.02 17.00 -0.29
CA VAL A 32 -9.61 16.60 -0.44
C VAL A 32 -9.51 15.15 -0.91
N ALA A 33 -10.23 14.24 -0.27
CA ALA A 33 -10.23 12.82 -0.64
C ALA A 33 -10.80 12.58 -2.05
N ALA A 34 -11.84 13.33 -2.44
CA ALA A 34 -12.40 13.27 -3.78
C ALA A 34 -11.38 13.74 -4.83
N ALA A 35 -10.81 14.93 -4.64
CA ALA A 35 -9.80 15.47 -5.56
C ALA A 35 -8.55 14.57 -5.66
N MET A 36 -8.13 13.95 -4.54
CA MET A 36 -7.03 12.98 -4.56
C MET A 36 -7.38 11.76 -5.41
N ARG A 37 -8.59 11.21 -5.31
CA ARG A 37 -9.04 10.08 -6.14
C ARG A 37 -9.11 10.45 -7.62
N ASP A 38 -9.68 11.62 -7.94
CA ASP A 38 -9.79 12.12 -9.31
C ASP A 38 -8.39 12.21 -9.94
N GLY A 39 -7.42 12.79 -9.21
CA GLY A 39 -6.04 12.87 -9.66
C GLY A 39 -5.36 11.52 -9.83
N GLN A 40 -5.60 10.56 -8.94
CA GLN A 40 -5.07 9.20 -9.07
C GLN A 40 -5.67 8.45 -10.26
N THR A 41 -6.96 8.65 -10.54
CA THR A 41 -7.60 8.10 -11.75
C THR A 41 -6.99 8.71 -13.00
N ALA A 42 -6.84 10.02 -13.05
CA ALA A 42 -6.20 10.73 -14.16
C ALA A 42 -4.77 10.22 -14.42
N LEU A 43 -3.98 9.99 -13.36
CA LEU A 43 -2.65 9.38 -13.48
C LEU A 43 -2.69 7.97 -14.07
N ALA A 44 -3.63 7.14 -13.63
CA ALA A 44 -3.78 5.78 -14.16
C ALA A 44 -4.14 5.78 -15.65
N ASP A 45 -4.90 6.79 -16.09
CA ASP A 45 -5.28 6.99 -17.49
C ASP A 45 -4.22 7.80 -18.28
N SER A 46 -3.10 8.20 -17.64
CA SER A 46 -2.05 9.09 -18.19
C SER A 46 -2.57 10.46 -18.64
N ASP A 47 -3.70 10.91 -18.09
CA ASP A 47 -4.25 12.25 -18.29
C ASP A 47 -3.62 13.23 -17.30
N PHE A 48 -2.44 13.72 -17.67
CA PHE A 48 -1.69 14.63 -16.80
C PHE A 48 -2.36 15.99 -16.61
N ASP A 49 -3.16 16.46 -17.57
CA ASP A 49 -3.88 17.74 -17.42
C ASP A 49 -4.97 17.64 -16.37
N ALA A 50 -5.79 16.59 -16.42
CA ALA A 50 -6.76 16.30 -15.38
C ALA A 50 -6.07 16.04 -14.02
N GLY A 51 -4.93 15.34 -14.00
CA GLY A 51 -4.10 15.14 -12.82
C GLY A 51 -3.63 16.45 -12.19
N ILE A 52 -3.10 17.38 -12.99
CA ILE A 52 -2.69 18.72 -12.53
C ILE A 52 -3.85 19.46 -11.89
N ALA A 53 -5.02 19.48 -12.56
CA ALA A 53 -6.20 20.18 -12.05
C ALA A 53 -6.65 19.61 -10.69
N ALA A 54 -6.71 18.28 -10.59
CA ALA A 54 -7.13 17.58 -9.38
C ALA A 54 -6.14 17.76 -8.22
N PHE A 55 -4.83 17.56 -8.45
CA PHE A 55 -3.83 17.72 -7.38
C PHE A 55 -3.62 19.17 -6.97
N ARG A 56 -3.81 20.15 -7.89
CA ARG A 56 -3.84 21.56 -7.52
C ARG A 56 -4.97 21.84 -6.54
N LYS A 57 -6.17 21.29 -6.80
CA LYS A 57 -7.29 21.37 -5.85
C LYS A 57 -6.99 20.72 -4.50
N VAL A 58 -6.25 19.58 -4.48
CA VAL A 58 -5.79 18.99 -3.22
C VAL A 58 -4.91 19.95 -2.44
N THR A 59 -3.91 20.55 -3.07
CA THR A 59 -2.96 21.46 -2.40
C THR A 59 -3.60 22.78 -1.97
N GLU A 60 -4.66 23.23 -2.63
CA GLU A 60 -5.45 24.42 -2.26
C GLU A 60 -6.35 24.13 -1.03
N LEU A 61 -6.98 22.94 -0.99
CA LEU A 61 -7.85 22.55 0.11
C LEU A 61 -7.07 22.11 1.35
N ASP A 62 -5.91 21.47 1.15
CA ASP A 62 -5.04 20.96 2.19
C ASP A 62 -3.57 21.24 1.85
N PRO A 63 -3.07 22.47 2.15
CA PRO A 63 -1.69 22.85 1.90
C PRO A 63 -0.64 22.00 2.63
N ALA A 64 -1.06 21.24 3.66
CA ALA A 64 -0.19 20.31 4.39
C ALA A 64 -0.12 18.92 3.73
N ASN A 65 -0.84 18.69 2.65
CA ASN A 65 -0.88 17.40 1.97
C ASN A 65 0.40 17.14 1.15
N ALA A 66 1.38 16.51 1.77
CA ALA A 66 2.66 16.19 1.14
C ALA A 66 2.51 15.43 -0.18
N ARG A 67 1.57 14.46 -0.21
CA ARG A 67 1.32 13.64 -1.39
C ARG A 67 0.69 14.44 -2.53
N GLY A 68 -0.19 15.37 -2.21
CA GLY A 68 -0.79 16.29 -3.20
C GLY A 68 0.28 17.12 -3.92
N TRP A 69 1.21 17.71 -3.17
CA TRP A 69 2.33 18.45 -3.75
C TRP A 69 3.23 17.56 -4.61
N GLN A 70 3.57 16.36 -4.12
CA GLN A 70 4.42 15.42 -4.87
C GLN A 70 3.79 15.04 -6.21
N LEU A 71 2.50 14.69 -6.23
CA LEU A 71 1.80 14.23 -7.44
C LEU A 71 1.52 15.37 -8.41
N LEU A 72 1.26 16.60 -7.91
CA LEU A 72 1.17 17.79 -8.75
C LEU A 72 2.49 18.03 -9.48
N GLY A 73 3.61 18.00 -8.76
CA GLY A 73 4.94 18.15 -9.35
C GLY A 73 5.23 17.08 -10.39
N TYR A 74 4.86 15.83 -10.10
CA TYR A 74 5.03 14.72 -11.04
C TYR A 74 4.25 14.94 -12.34
N CYS A 75 2.97 15.33 -12.28
CA CYS A 75 2.17 15.58 -13.49
C CYS A 75 2.75 16.71 -14.34
N LEU A 76 3.15 17.82 -13.71
CA LEU A 76 3.81 18.95 -14.40
C LEU A 76 5.13 18.52 -15.06
N HIS A 77 5.92 17.72 -14.36
CA HIS A 77 7.19 17.20 -14.86
C HIS A 77 6.98 16.26 -16.05
N ALA A 78 6.02 15.34 -15.97
CA ALA A 78 5.67 14.41 -17.05
C ALA A 78 5.28 15.16 -18.34
N GLN A 79 4.64 16.31 -18.22
CA GLN A 79 4.32 17.20 -19.34
C GLN A 79 5.49 18.12 -19.76
N LYS A 80 6.68 17.94 -19.18
CA LYS A 80 7.86 18.82 -19.42
C LYS A 80 7.62 20.31 -19.11
N ARG A 81 6.65 20.62 -18.27
CA ARG A 81 6.39 21.97 -17.74
C ARG A 81 7.35 22.29 -16.60
N LEU A 82 8.66 22.25 -16.91
CA LEU A 82 9.73 22.20 -15.91
C LEU A 82 9.78 23.46 -15.02
N ASP A 83 9.44 24.63 -15.56
CA ASP A 83 9.44 25.89 -14.80
C ASP A 83 8.32 25.94 -13.76
N GLU A 84 7.22 25.26 -14.01
CA GLU A 84 6.13 25.11 -13.04
C GLU A 84 6.40 23.94 -12.09
N ALA A 85 6.99 22.85 -12.58
CA ALA A 85 7.29 21.66 -11.76
C ALA A 85 8.32 21.95 -10.67
N LEU A 86 9.35 22.74 -10.96
CA LEU A 86 10.45 23.03 -10.04
C LEU A 86 9.98 23.60 -8.69
N PRO A 87 9.21 24.70 -8.63
CA PRO A 87 8.73 25.24 -7.35
C PRO A 87 7.81 24.26 -6.61
N ILE A 88 7.06 23.42 -7.33
CA ILE A 88 6.19 22.42 -6.72
C ILE A 88 7.02 21.29 -6.10
N HIS A 89 8.07 20.79 -6.79
CA HIS A 89 8.97 19.80 -6.22
C HIS A 89 9.74 20.35 -5.00
N LEU A 90 10.18 21.60 -5.05
CA LEU A 90 10.80 22.26 -3.91
C LEU A 90 9.83 22.35 -2.72
N LYS A 91 8.56 22.68 -2.96
CA LYS A 91 7.53 22.68 -1.92
C LYS A 91 7.27 21.28 -1.37
N ALA A 92 7.20 20.28 -2.23
CA ALA A 92 7.04 18.88 -1.80
C ALA A 92 8.24 18.41 -0.94
N ALA A 93 9.47 18.86 -1.25
CA ALA A 93 10.67 18.51 -0.51
C ALA A 93 10.70 19.06 0.95
N GLU A 94 9.84 20.02 1.29
CA GLU A 94 9.68 20.48 2.67
C GLU A 94 8.99 19.44 3.58
N PHE A 95 8.27 18.48 2.98
CA PHE A 95 7.53 17.44 3.73
C PHE A 95 8.38 16.18 3.85
N LYS A 96 8.71 15.82 5.08
CA LYS A 96 9.59 14.69 5.41
C LYS A 96 9.19 13.38 4.71
N GLU A 97 7.90 13.13 4.59
CA GLU A 97 7.33 11.90 4.04
C GLU A 97 7.66 11.68 2.56
N VAL A 98 7.84 12.76 1.81
CA VAL A 98 8.09 12.73 0.37
C VAL A 98 9.42 13.39 -0.03
N ALA A 99 10.15 13.95 0.94
CA ALA A 99 11.37 14.73 0.71
C ALA A 99 12.42 14.02 -0.15
N PRO A 100 12.76 12.73 0.06
CA PRO A 100 13.77 12.06 -0.78
C PRO A 100 13.39 12.05 -2.26
N VAL A 101 12.16 11.68 -2.58
CA VAL A 101 11.67 11.60 -3.97
C VAL A 101 11.46 12.98 -4.56
N ALA A 102 10.90 13.93 -3.81
CA ALA A 102 10.72 15.29 -4.28
C ALA A 102 12.06 15.97 -4.58
N THR A 103 13.06 15.77 -3.72
CA THR A 103 14.43 16.32 -3.91
C THR A 103 15.11 15.65 -5.12
N TYR A 104 14.90 14.36 -5.34
CA TYR A 104 15.35 13.67 -6.55
C TYR A 104 14.73 14.31 -7.81
N ASN A 105 13.42 14.56 -7.81
CA ASN A 105 12.74 15.20 -8.93
C ASN A 105 13.24 16.63 -9.20
N VAL A 106 13.68 17.35 -8.17
CA VAL A 106 14.38 18.65 -8.38
C VAL A 106 15.68 18.43 -9.16
N ALA A 107 16.45 17.39 -8.85
CA ALA A 107 17.65 17.05 -9.61
C ALA A 107 17.33 16.70 -11.07
N CYS A 108 16.25 15.92 -11.31
CA CYS A 108 15.76 15.60 -12.66
C CYS A 108 15.44 16.87 -13.46
N VAL A 109 14.71 17.84 -12.84
CA VAL A 109 14.40 19.10 -13.50
C VAL A 109 15.66 19.86 -13.89
N TYR A 110 16.66 19.98 -13.01
CA TYR A 110 17.92 20.65 -13.33
C TYR A 110 18.72 19.92 -14.41
N SER A 111 18.71 18.57 -14.41
CA SER A 111 19.32 17.78 -15.47
C SER A 111 18.68 18.08 -16.83
N LEU A 112 17.34 18.05 -16.91
CA LEU A 112 16.60 18.37 -18.14
C LEU A 112 16.80 19.83 -18.61
N LYS A 113 17.03 20.75 -17.68
CA LYS A 113 17.38 22.16 -17.99
C LYS A 113 18.86 22.34 -18.38
N GLY A 114 19.67 21.28 -18.34
CA GLY A 114 21.10 21.31 -18.68
C GLY A 114 22.02 21.87 -17.58
N ASP A 115 21.48 22.20 -16.40
CA ASP A 115 22.28 22.67 -15.25
C ASP A 115 22.83 21.45 -14.47
N LYS A 116 23.90 20.85 -15.01
CA LYS A 116 24.51 19.64 -14.46
C LYS A 116 25.00 19.82 -13.01
N ASP A 117 25.48 21.01 -12.67
CA ASP A 117 26.02 21.27 -11.33
C ASP A 117 24.90 21.23 -10.28
N LYS A 118 23.79 21.92 -10.56
CA LYS A 118 22.62 21.86 -9.68
C LYS A 118 21.99 20.46 -9.67
N ALA A 119 21.93 19.76 -10.79
CA ALA A 119 21.43 18.40 -10.84
C ALA A 119 22.22 17.50 -9.88
N ILE A 120 23.54 17.55 -9.89
CA ILE A 120 24.41 16.80 -8.97
C ILE A 120 24.20 17.23 -7.52
N GLU A 121 24.16 18.54 -7.24
CA GLU A 121 23.91 19.07 -5.89
C GLU A 121 22.60 18.55 -5.31
N TRP A 122 21.51 18.63 -6.07
CA TRP A 122 20.20 18.19 -5.62
C TRP A 122 20.10 16.66 -5.53
N LEU A 123 20.77 15.91 -6.40
CA LEU A 123 20.83 14.46 -6.31
C LEU A 123 21.58 14.02 -5.04
N GLN A 124 22.69 14.69 -4.68
CA GLN A 124 23.38 14.44 -3.42
C GLN A 124 22.51 14.74 -2.20
N LYS A 125 21.72 15.81 -2.24
CA LYS A 125 20.73 16.12 -1.19
C LYS A 125 19.67 15.01 -1.09
N ALA A 126 19.16 14.52 -2.23
CA ALA A 126 18.20 13.42 -2.23
C ALA A 126 18.77 12.16 -1.58
N VAL A 127 20.00 11.80 -1.90
CA VAL A 127 20.73 10.67 -1.28
C VAL A 127 20.89 10.89 0.22
N ALA A 128 21.27 12.09 0.65
CA ALA A 128 21.39 12.42 2.08
C ALA A 128 20.05 12.36 2.81
N MET A 129 18.92 12.55 2.11
CA MET A 129 17.57 12.39 2.64
C MET A 129 17.03 10.97 2.58
N GLY A 130 17.80 10.03 1.99
CA GLY A 130 17.44 8.61 1.94
C GLY A 130 17.04 8.07 0.57
N PHE A 131 17.18 8.84 -0.52
CA PHE A 131 17.10 8.27 -1.87
C PHE A 131 18.23 7.26 -2.07
N ASN A 132 17.87 6.02 -2.41
CA ASN A 132 18.85 4.91 -2.45
C ASN A 132 18.50 3.86 -3.52
N ASP A 133 18.07 4.31 -4.71
CA ASP A 133 17.67 3.44 -5.80
C ASP A 133 18.57 3.62 -7.03
N ALA A 134 19.55 2.74 -7.16
CA ALA A 134 20.48 2.73 -8.29
C ALA A 134 19.78 2.38 -9.60
N ALA A 135 18.79 1.49 -9.57
CA ALA A 135 18.06 1.07 -10.77
C ALA A 135 17.17 2.19 -11.31
N GLN A 136 16.49 2.90 -10.41
CA GLN A 136 15.73 4.09 -10.79
C GLN A 136 16.64 5.13 -11.45
N LEU A 137 17.78 5.48 -10.83
CA LEU A 137 18.70 6.47 -11.40
C LEU A 137 19.28 6.00 -12.75
N ALA A 138 19.59 4.73 -12.88
CA ALA A 138 20.12 4.16 -14.13
C ALA A 138 19.09 4.16 -15.27
N GLY A 139 17.81 3.92 -14.97
CA GLY A 139 16.72 3.87 -15.96
C GLY A 139 16.08 5.22 -16.26
N ASP A 140 16.38 6.26 -15.48
CA ASP A 140 15.69 7.55 -15.59
C ASP A 140 16.27 8.40 -16.75
N THR A 141 15.47 8.55 -17.80
CA THR A 141 15.85 9.31 -19.02
C THR A 141 16.10 10.80 -18.77
N ASP A 142 15.68 11.35 -17.63
CA ASP A 142 15.92 12.75 -17.30
C ASP A 142 17.41 13.04 -17.09
N PHE A 143 18.23 12.01 -16.83
CA PHE A 143 19.69 12.14 -16.70
C PHE A 143 20.48 11.78 -17.96
N ASP A 144 19.84 11.49 -19.10
CA ASP A 144 20.53 11.06 -20.32
C ASP A 144 21.57 12.08 -20.80
N GLY A 145 21.29 13.39 -20.64
CA GLY A 145 22.24 14.45 -21.01
C GLY A 145 23.50 14.53 -20.15
N MET A 146 23.57 13.74 -19.07
CA MET A 146 24.73 13.76 -18.16
C MET A 146 25.21 12.36 -17.71
N ARG A 147 24.85 11.30 -18.44
CA ARG A 147 25.28 9.92 -18.14
C ARG A 147 26.80 9.76 -18.02
N ASP A 148 27.55 10.53 -18.82
CA ASP A 148 29.02 10.47 -18.81
C ASP A 148 29.65 11.37 -17.73
N ASP A 149 28.86 12.07 -16.92
CA ASP A 149 29.39 12.90 -15.83
C ASP A 149 29.95 11.98 -14.71
N PRO A 150 31.25 12.05 -14.41
CA PRO A 150 31.88 11.18 -13.41
C PRO A 150 31.28 11.34 -12.02
N ARG A 151 30.67 12.48 -11.70
CA ARG A 151 30.01 12.74 -10.42
C ARG A 151 28.71 11.94 -10.33
N LEU A 152 27.94 11.87 -11.43
CA LEU A 152 26.72 11.06 -11.52
C LEU A 152 27.06 9.58 -11.38
N GLN A 153 28.07 9.10 -12.09
CA GLN A 153 28.55 7.72 -12.02
C GLN A 153 28.99 7.34 -10.60
N LYS A 154 29.72 8.25 -9.92
CA LYS A 154 30.14 8.05 -8.53
C LYS A 154 28.93 7.94 -7.57
N ILE A 155 27.91 8.78 -7.75
CA ILE A 155 26.69 8.70 -6.95
C ILE A 155 26.00 7.35 -7.22
N ALA A 156 25.76 6.99 -8.48
CA ALA A 156 25.10 5.75 -8.88
C ALA A 156 25.82 4.50 -8.31
N ALA A 157 27.15 4.48 -8.33
CA ALA A 157 27.95 3.38 -7.79
C ALA A 157 27.83 3.20 -6.26
N ASN A 158 27.40 4.24 -5.55
CA ASN A 158 27.22 4.21 -4.09
C ASN A 158 25.77 4.07 -3.65
N LEU A 159 24.81 4.07 -4.59
CA LEU A 159 23.42 3.79 -4.27
C LEU A 159 23.19 2.30 -4.06
N GLY A 160 22.24 1.99 -3.19
CA GLY A 160 21.79 0.62 -2.97
C GLY A 160 20.71 0.18 -3.97
N THR A 161 20.01 -0.86 -3.59
CA THR A 161 18.97 -1.49 -4.43
C THR A 161 17.62 -0.78 -4.37
N GLY A 162 17.48 0.31 -3.62
CA GLY A 162 16.19 0.93 -3.33
C GLY A 162 15.35 0.15 -2.32
N VAL A 163 15.82 -0.99 -1.85
CA VAL A 163 15.10 -1.82 -0.88
C VAL A 163 15.02 -1.09 0.46
N GLN A 164 13.81 -0.83 0.91
CA GLN A 164 13.53 -0.28 2.22
C GLN A 164 12.96 -1.37 3.13
N VAL A 165 13.37 -1.37 4.40
CA VAL A 165 12.73 -2.22 5.40
C VAL A 165 11.42 -1.55 5.82
N PHE A 166 10.32 -2.19 5.51
CA PHE A 166 9.00 -1.78 5.94
C PHE A 166 8.53 -2.69 7.07
N GLN A 167 8.20 -2.09 8.20
CA GLN A 167 7.51 -2.78 9.30
C GLN A 167 6.03 -2.43 9.23
N PRO A 168 5.16 -3.38 8.84
CA PRO A 168 3.74 -3.12 8.79
C PRO A 168 3.21 -2.83 10.20
N THR A 169 2.36 -1.82 10.28
CA THR A 169 1.64 -1.46 11.51
C THR A 169 0.22 -2.00 11.54
N THR A 170 -0.20 -2.67 10.46
CA THR A 170 -1.53 -3.27 10.36
C THR A 170 -1.65 -4.48 11.26
N ASN A 171 -2.77 -4.54 11.98
CA ASN A 171 -3.12 -5.74 12.75
C ASN A 171 -3.39 -6.90 11.79
N ARG A 172 -2.89 -8.08 12.16
CA ARG A 172 -3.20 -9.31 11.45
C ARG A 172 -4.12 -10.17 12.31
N HIS A 173 -5.15 -10.70 11.67
CA HIS A 173 -6.04 -11.68 12.26
C HIS A 173 -5.69 -13.08 11.81
N SER A 174 -6.07 -14.07 12.60
CA SER A 174 -5.85 -15.47 12.30
C SER A 174 -7.10 -16.29 12.60
N ALA A 175 -7.65 -16.93 11.58
CA ALA A 175 -8.69 -17.94 11.73
C ALA A 175 -8.04 -19.32 11.80
N ARG A 176 -8.28 -20.08 12.86
CA ARG A 176 -7.57 -21.35 13.11
C ARG A 176 -8.50 -22.47 13.52
N LEU A 177 -8.24 -23.64 12.95
CA LEU A 177 -8.73 -24.93 13.45
C LEU A 177 -7.53 -25.76 13.86
N ALA A 178 -7.62 -26.39 15.03
CA ALA A 178 -6.58 -27.28 15.53
C ALA A 178 -7.20 -28.64 15.85
N TYR A 179 -6.53 -29.68 15.40
CA TYR A 179 -6.94 -31.08 15.58
C TYR A 179 -5.99 -31.77 16.55
N PHE A 180 -6.52 -32.19 17.70
CA PHE A 180 -5.76 -32.84 18.77
C PHE A 180 -6.37 -34.16 19.16
N GLY A 181 -5.55 -35.08 19.60
CA GLY A 181 -5.98 -36.37 20.17
C GLY A 181 -5.97 -37.50 19.14
N GLY A 182 -6.39 -38.68 19.61
CA GLY A 182 -6.30 -39.91 18.81
C GLY A 182 -4.87 -40.43 18.69
N LYS A 183 -4.67 -41.41 17.79
CA LYS A 183 -3.36 -41.99 17.47
C LYS A 183 -2.67 -41.29 16.26
N GLY A 184 -3.23 -40.20 15.76
CA GLY A 184 -2.68 -39.44 14.63
C GLY A 184 -1.81 -38.30 15.06
N SER A 185 -1.07 -37.73 14.12
CA SER A 185 -0.37 -36.45 14.33
C SER A 185 -1.39 -35.33 14.49
N PRO A 186 -1.14 -34.35 15.39
CA PRO A 186 -1.97 -33.16 15.46
C PRO A 186 -1.93 -32.45 14.13
N GLY A 187 -3.05 -31.85 13.75
CA GLY A 187 -3.20 -31.09 12.52
C GLY A 187 -3.70 -29.69 12.77
N GLN A 188 -3.44 -28.80 11.84
CA GLN A 188 -3.97 -27.45 11.88
C GLN A 188 -4.37 -26.96 10.50
N ILE A 189 -5.31 -26.02 10.48
CA ILE A 189 -5.59 -25.14 9.37
C ILE A 189 -5.56 -23.73 9.93
N ALA A 190 -4.69 -22.88 9.41
CA ALA A 190 -4.55 -21.49 9.85
C ALA A 190 -4.63 -20.56 8.64
N ILE A 191 -5.43 -19.51 8.73
CA ILE A 191 -5.53 -18.46 7.72
C ILE A 191 -5.14 -17.15 8.41
N ASP A 192 -4.03 -16.55 7.99
CA ASP A 192 -3.53 -15.29 8.51
C ASP A 192 -3.74 -14.18 7.49
N TYR A 193 -4.43 -13.11 7.87
CA TYR A 193 -4.77 -11.99 7.00
C TYR A 193 -4.65 -10.64 7.71
N ALA A 194 -4.38 -9.59 6.94
CA ALA A 194 -4.34 -8.24 7.47
C ALA A 194 -5.74 -7.63 7.49
N VAL A 195 -6.05 -6.91 8.55
CA VAL A 195 -7.31 -6.18 8.68
C VAL A 195 -7.44 -5.14 7.56
N LEU A 196 -8.59 -5.07 6.95
CA LEU A 196 -8.96 -4.09 5.93
C LEU A 196 -10.33 -3.52 6.29
N GLU A 197 -10.36 -2.26 6.73
CA GLU A 197 -11.61 -1.56 6.99
C GLU A 197 -12.39 -1.38 5.69
N TRP A 198 -13.71 -1.64 5.74
CA TRP A 198 -14.57 -1.45 4.58
C TRP A 198 -14.72 0.03 4.25
N GLN A 199 -14.73 0.34 2.96
CA GLN A 199 -14.88 1.70 2.45
C GLN A 199 -15.76 1.68 1.19
N ASP A 200 -16.54 2.71 0.98
CA ASP A 200 -17.46 2.84 -0.17
C ASP A 200 -16.77 2.66 -1.53
N ARG A 201 -15.48 2.98 -1.60
CA ARG A 201 -14.69 2.76 -2.83
C ARG A 201 -14.58 1.29 -3.23
N PHE A 202 -14.69 0.36 -2.28
CA PHE A 202 -14.66 -1.08 -2.60
C PHE A 202 -15.95 -1.52 -3.25
N GLU A 203 -17.10 -0.97 -2.80
CA GLU A 203 -18.38 -1.17 -3.47
C GLU A 203 -18.35 -0.66 -4.91
N GLN A 204 -17.82 0.55 -5.11
CA GLN A 204 -17.64 1.14 -6.44
C GLN A 204 -16.72 0.29 -7.33
N ALA A 205 -15.66 -0.28 -6.75
CA ALA A 205 -14.75 -1.17 -7.47
C ALA A 205 -15.44 -2.48 -7.88
N LEU A 206 -16.24 -3.08 -6.99
CA LEU A 206 -17.02 -4.29 -7.31
C LEU A 206 -18.03 -4.05 -8.43
N ALA A 207 -18.67 -2.89 -8.44
CA ALA A 207 -19.62 -2.50 -9.49
C ALA A 207 -18.95 -2.15 -10.83
N SER A 208 -17.64 -1.90 -10.86
CA SER A 208 -16.93 -1.46 -12.04
C SER A 208 -16.47 -2.62 -12.93
N PRO A 209 -16.79 -2.62 -14.23
CA PRO A 209 -16.31 -3.63 -15.18
C PRO A 209 -14.77 -3.73 -15.26
N LYS A 210 -14.04 -2.66 -14.91
CA LYS A 210 -12.57 -2.63 -14.92
C LYS A 210 -11.95 -3.63 -13.94
N PHE A 211 -12.68 -4.06 -12.91
CA PHE A 211 -12.20 -4.98 -11.88
C PHE A 211 -12.69 -6.42 -12.06
N VAL A 212 -13.56 -6.67 -13.03
CA VAL A 212 -13.99 -8.03 -13.35
C VAL A 212 -12.81 -8.83 -13.93
N GLY A 213 -12.58 -10.02 -13.38
CA GLY A 213 -11.46 -10.89 -13.77
C GLY A 213 -10.10 -10.50 -13.16
N LYS A 214 -10.03 -9.45 -12.34
CA LYS A 214 -8.81 -9.12 -11.62
C LYS A 214 -8.73 -9.84 -10.28
N LYS A 215 -7.56 -10.39 -10.01
CA LYS A 215 -7.25 -10.98 -8.70
C LYS A 215 -6.84 -9.90 -7.72
N TRP A 216 -7.40 -9.93 -6.53
CA TRP A 216 -7.07 -9.06 -5.43
C TRP A 216 -6.44 -9.84 -4.30
N ARG A 217 -5.47 -9.25 -3.60
CA ARG A 217 -5.05 -9.79 -2.31
C ARG A 217 -6.18 -9.64 -1.30
N PHE A 218 -6.31 -10.58 -0.39
CA PHE A 218 -7.14 -10.42 0.78
C PHE A 218 -6.41 -9.59 1.84
N GLY A 219 -6.94 -8.43 2.24
CA GLY A 219 -6.36 -7.63 3.31
C GLY A 219 -5.55 -6.41 2.84
N SER A 220 -5.06 -5.64 3.81
CA SER A 220 -4.51 -4.31 3.58
C SER A 220 -3.03 -4.27 3.23
N ASP A 221 -2.23 -5.28 3.61
CA ASP A 221 -0.77 -5.26 3.44
C ASP A 221 -0.22 -6.45 2.65
N PHE A 222 0.44 -7.40 3.34
CA PHE A 222 1.06 -8.59 2.74
C PHE A 222 0.03 -9.63 2.28
N TRP A 223 0.54 -10.74 1.74
CA TRP A 223 -0.29 -11.87 1.36
C TRP A 223 -1.14 -12.37 2.54
N THR A 224 -2.41 -12.62 2.27
CA THR A 224 -3.19 -13.55 3.09
C THR A 224 -2.69 -14.94 2.83
N THR A 225 -2.45 -15.70 3.88
CA THR A 225 -1.83 -17.01 3.79
C THR A 225 -2.72 -18.06 4.41
N MET A 226 -2.63 -19.27 3.88
CA MET A 226 -3.21 -20.47 4.49
C MET A 226 -2.13 -21.51 4.72
N ASP A 227 -2.04 -22.01 5.94
CA ASP A 227 -1.21 -23.15 6.32
C ASP A 227 -2.12 -24.29 6.72
N ASN A 228 -2.13 -25.35 5.92
CA ASN A 228 -2.90 -26.56 6.23
C ASN A 228 -1.97 -27.77 6.27
N SER A 229 -1.84 -28.35 7.44
CA SER A 229 -1.00 -29.55 7.65
C SER A 229 -1.64 -30.83 7.12
N MET A 230 -2.89 -30.77 6.67
CA MET A 230 -3.67 -31.92 6.16
C MET A 230 -4.31 -31.54 4.82
N PRO A 231 -4.48 -32.49 3.88
CA PRO A 231 -5.29 -32.25 2.70
C PRO A 231 -6.74 -31.89 3.09
N LEU A 232 -7.30 -30.96 2.35
CA LEU A 232 -8.69 -30.55 2.56
C LEU A 232 -9.37 -30.25 1.23
N ARG A 233 -10.70 -30.18 1.23
CA ARG A 233 -11.47 -29.65 0.10
C ARG A 233 -12.21 -28.40 0.54
N ILE A 234 -12.14 -27.35 -0.28
CA ILE A 234 -12.95 -26.16 -0.12
C ILE A 234 -13.84 -26.06 -1.36
N GLY A 235 -15.17 -25.98 -1.17
CA GLY A 235 -16.11 -25.93 -2.29
C GLY A 235 -16.01 -27.15 -3.23
N GLY A 236 -15.63 -28.33 -2.69
CA GLY A 236 -15.42 -29.55 -3.45
C GLY A 236 -14.04 -29.64 -4.16
N VAL A 237 -13.25 -28.58 -4.16
CA VAL A 237 -11.93 -28.52 -4.79
C VAL A 237 -10.85 -28.96 -3.81
N GLU A 238 -10.02 -29.92 -4.22
CA GLU A 238 -8.94 -30.45 -3.38
C GLU A 238 -7.78 -29.46 -3.26
N ILE A 239 -7.33 -29.26 -2.02
CA ILE A 239 -6.16 -28.45 -1.68
C ILE A 239 -5.20 -29.36 -0.90
N PRO A 240 -4.00 -29.64 -1.44
CA PRO A 240 -2.99 -30.43 -0.75
C PRO A 240 -2.56 -29.80 0.58
N ALA A 241 -2.01 -30.59 1.48
CA ALA A 241 -1.31 -30.04 2.64
C ALA A 241 -0.16 -29.14 2.19
N GLY A 242 -0.05 -27.95 2.78
CA GLY A 242 0.95 -26.97 2.36
C GLY A 242 0.75 -25.58 2.94
N TYR A 243 1.56 -24.67 2.43
CA TYR A 243 1.49 -23.26 2.72
C TYR A 243 1.17 -22.49 1.42
N TRP A 244 0.15 -21.64 1.45
CA TRP A 244 -0.45 -21.04 0.26
C TRP A 244 -0.63 -19.55 0.41
N TYR A 245 -0.50 -18.80 -0.71
CA TYR A 245 -1.00 -17.44 -0.84
C TYR A 245 -2.43 -17.44 -1.36
N LEU A 246 -3.29 -16.60 -0.78
CA LEU A 246 -4.69 -16.51 -1.15
C LEU A 246 -4.97 -15.20 -1.90
N THR A 247 -5.80 -15.29 -2.94
CA THR A 247 -6.35 -14.15 -3.68
C THR A 247 -7.86 -14.28 -3.79
N LEU A 248 -8.56 -13.18 -4.02
CA LEU A 248 -9.96 -13.15 -4.39
C LEU A 248 -10.09 -12.57 -5.80
N GLU A 249 -10.89 -13.20 -6.64
CA GLU A 249 -11.23 -12.72 -7.97
C GLU A 249 -12.74 -12.55 -8.09
N HIS A 250 -13.18 -11.37 -8.57
CA HIS A 250 -14.58 -11.09 -8.90
C HIS A 250 -14.78 -11.33 -10.40
N ARG A 251 -15.64 -12.29 -10.78
CA ARG A 251 -15.88 -12.71 -12.17
C ARG A 251 -17.23 -12.24 -12.74
N GLY A 252 -17.78 -11.18 -12.20
CA GLY A 252 -19.09 -10.65 -12.57
C GLY A 252 -20.09 -10.74 -11.44
N GLU A 253 -21.35 -10.45 -11.74
CA GLU A 253 -22.39 -10.37 -10.74
C GLU A 253 -22.42 -11.60 -9.83
N HIS A 254 -22.15 -11.38 -8.54
CA HIS A 254 -22.16 -12.38 -7.48
C HIS A 254 -21.25 -13.62 -7.71
N LYS A 255 -20.30 -13.55 -8.63
CA LYS A 255 -19.36 -14.64 -8.90
C LYS A 255 -17.99 -14.32 -8.33
N PHE A 256 -17.57 -15.06 -7.34
CA PHE A 256 -16.28 -14.91 -6.69
C PHE A 256 -15.50 -16.22 -6.70
N VAL A 257 -14.20 -16.12 -6.84
CA VAL A 257 -13.29 -17.24 -6.86
C VAL A 257 -12.15 -16.98 -5.89
N LEU A 258 -11.93 -17.91 -4.97
CA LEU A 258 -10.74 -17.95 -4.14
C LEU A 258 -9.61 -18.58 -4.95
N GLY A 259 -8.53 -17.84 -5.15
CA GLY A 259 -7.30 -18.35 -5.73
C GLY A 259 -6.37 -18.85 -4.63
N VAL A 260 -5.84 -20.07 -4.79
CA VAL A 260 -4.87 -20.69 -3.88
C VAL A 260 -3.57 -20.92 -4.67
N HIS A 261 -2.51 -20.23 -4.29
CA HIS A 261 -1.28 -20.15 -5.08
C HIS A 261 -0.07 -20.68 -4.29
N ASP A 262 0.78 -21.44 -4.98
CA ASP A 262 2.07 -21.86 -4.42
C ASP A 262 2.99 -20.63 -4.26
N PRO A 263 3.44 -20.29 -3.04
CA PRO A 263 4.34 -19.18 -2.79
C PRO A 263 5.66 -19.28 -3.55
N VAL A 264 6.15 -20.48 -3.82
CA VAL A 264 7.40 -20.68 -4.57
C VAL A 264 7.23 -20.19 -5.99
N GLU A 265 6.13 -20.50 -6.64
CA GLU A 265 5.85 -20.07 -8.01
C GLU A 265 5.61 -18.55 -8.08
N VAL A 266 4.86 -17.99 -7.14
CA VAL A 266 4.63 -16.53 -7.06
C VAL A 266 5.94 -15.77 -6.85
N ARG A 267 6.81 -16.26 -5.97
CA ARG A 267 8.12 -15.62 -5.68
C ARG A 267 9.10 -15.71 -6.85
N LYS A 268 9.10 -16.79 -7.63
CA LYS A 268 9.90 -16.89 -8.87
C LYS A 268 9.59 -15.78 -9.86
N LEU A 269 8.36 -15.32 -9.90
CA LEU A 269 7.90 -14.24 -10.78
C LEU A 269 8.12 -12.84 -10.19
N HIS A 270 8.70 -12.74 -8.98
CA HIS A 270 8.92 -11.49 -8.25
C HIS A 270 7.64 -10.65 -8.08
N ILE A 271 6.48 -11.32 -7.94
CA ILE A 271 5.19 -10.65 -7.72
C ILE A 271 5.03 -10.36 -6.23
N ASP A 272 4.90 -9.08 -5.90
CA ASP A 272 4.55 -8.64 -4.55
C ASP A 272 3.02 -8.63 -4.32
N PRO A 273 2.57 -8.56 -3.06
CA PRO A 273 1.13 -8.60 -2.75
C PRO A 273 0.32 -7.45 -3.35
N PHE A 274 0.96 -6.32 -3.66
CA PHE A 274 0.30 -5.16 -4.28
C PHE A 274 0.03 -5.34 -5.77
N ARG A 275 0.62 -6.38 -6.37
CA ARG A 275 0.49 -6.76 -7.77
C ARG A 275 -0.17 -8.15 -7.93
N ALA A 276 -1.10 -8.47 -7.01
CA ALA A 276 -1.80 -9.76 -7.02
C ALA A 276 -2.53 -10.06 -8.34
N GLU A 277 -2.90 -9.02 -9.10
CA GLU A 277 -3.50 -9.15 -10.44
C GLU A 277 -2.58 -9.83 -11.45
N LEU A 278 -1.28 -9.86 -11.21
CA LEU A 278 -0.30 -10.51 -12.09
C LEU A 278 -0.14 -12.01 -11.82
N VAL A 279 -0.67 -12.51 -10.71
CA VAL A 279 -0.56 -13.93 -10.37
C VAL A 279 -1.38 -14.76 -11.36
N GLN A 280 -0.71 -15.70 -12.02
CA GLN A 280 -1.35 -16.61 -12.97
C GLN A 280 -1.46 -18.02 -12.40
N GLY A 281 -2.44 -18.76 -12.87
CA GLY A 281 -2.64 -20.14 -12.44
C GLY A 281 -3.09 -20.24 -10.98
N GLY A 282 -2.77 -21.39 -10.37
CA GLY A 282 -3.21 -21.71 -9.01
C GLY A 282 -4.47 -22.58 -8.99
N ILE A 283 -4.86 -23.02 -7.80
CA ILE A 283 -6.10 -23.76 -7.57
C ILE A 283 -7.23 -22.73 -7.43
N GLU A 284 -8.30 -22.91 -8.17
CA GLU A 284 -9.46 -22.03 -8.17
C GLU A 284 -10.63 -22.67 -7.43
N VAL A 285 -11.15 -21.99 -6.43
CA VAL A 285 -12.28 -22.42 -5.61
C VAL A 285 -13.44 -21.46 -5.80
N PRO A 286 -14.54 -21.87 -6.46
CA PRO A 286 -15.75 -21.07 -6.54
C PRO A 286 -16.35 -20.85 -5.15
N LEU A 287 -16.75 -19.60 -4.86
CA LEU A 287 -17.40 -19.25 -3.61
C LEU A 287 -18.89 -18.97 -3.83
N LEU A 288 -19.71 -19.39 -2.90
CA LEU A 288 -21.13 -19.04 -2.84
C LEU A 288 -21.28 -17.63 -2.31
N TYR A 289 -22.09 -16.84 -2.95
CA TYR A 289 -22.40 -15.47 -2.55
C TYR A 289 -23.73 -15.38 -1.80
N ALA A 290 -23.77 -14.54 -0.78
CA ALA A 290 -24.98 -14.07 -0.13
C ALA A 290 -24.83 -12.58 0.22
N ALA A 291 -25.94 -11.86 0.26
CA ALA A 291 -25.94 -10.52 0.86
C ALA A 291 -25.83 -10.66 2.38
N ALA A 292 -24.96 -9.87 3.00
CA ALA A 292 -24.82 -9.85 4.43
C ALA A 292 -26.10 -9.33 5.11
N LYS A 293 -26.52 -9.94 6.21
CA LYS A 293 -27.64 -9.45 7.00
C LYS A 293 -27.38 -8.11 7.64
N GLU A 294 -26.14 -7.94 8.11
CA GLU A 294 -25.59 -6.69 8.64
C GLU A 294 -24.24 -6.44 7.97
N PRO A 295 -23.95 -5.19 7.55
CA PRO A 295 -22.70 -4.91 6.87
C PRO A 295 -21.47 -5.13 7.77
N HIS A 296 -20.49 -5.85 7.26
CA HIS A 296 -19.19 -6.01 7.90
C HIS A 296 -18.38 -4.71 7.81
N LYS A 297 -17.89 -4.23 8.94
CA LYS A 297 -17.08 -3.00 9.02
C LYS A 297 -15.67 -3.20 8.50
N GLU A 298 -15.18 -4.42 8.54
CA GLU A 298 -13.86 -4.81 8.09
C GLU A 298 -13.91 -6.17 7.41
N LEU A 299 -12.83 -6.54 6.74
CA LEU A 299 -12.66 -7.88 6.18
C LEU A 299 -12.59 -8.89 7.31
N GLU A 300 -13.48 -9.88 7.26
CA GLU A 300 -13.52 -11.02 8.16
C GLU A 300 -13.32 -12.32 7.36
N ILE A 301 -12.31 -13.10 7.71
CA ILE A 301 -12.10 -14.43 7.14
C ILE A 301 -12.21 -15.44 8.26
N GLY A 302 -13.08 -16.43 8.07
CA GLY A 302 -13.36 -17.48 9.05
C GLY A 302 -13.21 -18.85 8.46
N ILE A 303 -12.81 -19.80 9.31
CA ILE A 303 -12.93 -21.23 9.07
C ILE A 303 -13.48 -21.84 10.34
N THR A 304 -14.63 -22.51 10.24
CA THR A 304 -15.35 -23.02 11.40
C THR A 304 -15.84 -24.44 11.17
N MET A 305 -15.91 -25.22 12.25
CA MET A 305 -16.53 -26.51 12.29
C MET A 305 -17.71 -26.49 13.28
N PRO A 306 -18.89 -27.02 12.93
CA PRO A 306 -20.00 -27.17 13.88
C PRO A 306 -19.58 -28.02 15.07
N LEU A 307 -20.20 -27.79 16.23
CA LEU A 307 -19.93 -28.57 17.43
C LEU A 307 -20.24 -30.05 17.19
N GLY A 308 -19.27 -30.92 17.48
CA GLY A 308 -19.37 -32.35 17.26
C GLY A 308 -19.03 -32.84 15.85
N GLU A 309 -18.88 -31.94 14.90
CA GLU A 309 -18.39 -32.23 13.55
C GLU A 309 -16.85 -32.13 13.52
N GLN A 310 -16.20 -33.09 12.88
CA GLN A 310 -14.74 -33.12 12.78
C GLN A 310 -14.22 -33.01 11.33
N HIS A 311 -15.10 -33.24 10.38
CA HIS A 311 -14.73 -33.37 8.97
C HIS A 311 -15.31 -32.27 8.09
N LYS A 312 -16.44 -31.70 8.46
CA LYS A 312 -17.18 -30.74 7.65
C LYS A 312 -17.37 -29.44 8.37
N GLY A 313 -17.03 -28.36 7.68
CA GLY A 313 -17.15 -27.02 8.20
C GLY A 313 -17.40 -26.01 7.10
N THR A 314 -17.16 -24.76 7.40
CA THR A 314 -17.38 -23.64 6.48
C THR A 314 -16.16 -22.73 6.46
N PHE A 315 -15.69 -22.43 5.27
CA PHE A 315 -14.87 -21.26 4.98
C PHE A 315 -15.81 -20.10 4.67
N ALA A 316 -15.61 -18.96 5.30
CA ALA A 316 -16.45 -17.79 5.11
C ALA A 316 -15.59 -16.52 4.98
N VAL A 317 -16.07 -15.57 4.18
CA VAL A 317 -15.50 -14.24 4.04
C VAL A 317 -16.62 -13.21 4.11
N GLY A 318 -16.51 -12.28 5.06
CA GLY A 318 -17.42 -11.14 5.20
C GLY A 318 -16.71 -9.83 4.86
N PHE A 319 -17.32 -8.96 4.06
CA PHE A 319 -16.80 -7.64 3.75
C PHE A 319 -17.91 -6.71 3.24
N GLY A 320 -18.10 -5.57 3.86
CA GLY A 320 -19.22 -4.67 3.56
C GLY A 320 -20.57 -5.38 3.59
N GLY A 321 -21.37 -5.21 2.55
CA GLY A 321 -22.67 -5.87 2.37
C GLY A 321 -22.60 -7.30 1.80
N HIS A 322 -21.42 -7.94 1.76
CA HIS A 322 -21.19 -9.20 1.06
C HIS A 322 -20.71 -10.31 1.98
N GLU A 323 -21.25 -11.49 1.78
CA GLU A 323 -20.78 -12.73 2.39
C GLU A 323 -20.45 -13.76 1.30
N LEU A 324 -19.28 -14.38 1.41
CA LEU A 324 -18.86 -15.47 0.56
C LEU A 324 -18.64 -16.71 1.43
N SER A 325 -18.96 -17.88 0.91
CA SER A 325 -18.76 -19.12 1.66
C SER A 325 -18.46 -20.32 0.76
N ALA A 326 -17.84 -21.33 1.37
CA ALA A 326 -17.67 -22.64 0.77
C ALA A 326 -17.65 -23.73 1.86
N GLU A 327 -18.15 -24.91 1.55
CA GLU A 327 -18.01 -26.08 2.43
C GLU A 327 -16.51 -26.43 2.53
N VAL A 328 -16.05 -26.73 3.74
CA VAL A 328 -14.72 -27.30 3.99
C VAL A 328 -14.87 -28.75 4.42
N VAL A 329 -14.15 -29.65 3.76
CA VAL A 329 -14.05 -31.05 4.14
C VAL A 329 -12.59 -31.36 4.42
N VAL A 330 -12.30 -31.83 5.64
CA VAL A 330 -10.94 -32.19 6.09
C VAL A 330 -10.77 -33.71 6.04
N GLU A 331 -9.72 -34.16 5.38
CA GLU A 331 -9.39 -35.58 5.29
C GLU A 331 -8.47 -35.99 6.46
N LEU A 332 -9.07 -36.42 7.55
CA LEU A 332 -8.31 -36.97 8.67
C LEU A 332 -7.82 -38.38 8.30
N LYS A 333 -6.52 -38.51 8.02
CA LYS A 333 -5.94 -39.83 7.80
C LYS A 333 -5.98 -40.65 9.11
N PRO A 334 -6.44 -41.90 9.09
CA PRO A 334 -6.23 -42.79 10.24
C PRO A 334 -4.73 -42.86 10.53
N ALA A 335 -4.35 -42.88 11.81
CA ALA A 335 -2.97 -43.15 12.18
C ALA A 335 -2.47 -44.41 11.49
N ALA A 336 -1.32 -44.32 10.81
CA ALA A 336 -0.67 -45.53 10.33
C ALA A 336 -0.44 -46.48 11.53
N ARG A 337 -0.90 -47.72 11.43
CA ARG A 337 -0.70 -48.75 12.45
C ARG A 337 0.75 -49.14 12.53
#